data_00dc9382080c2281c85bc1bc460fbca7
#
_entry.id   00dc9382080c2281c85bc1bc460fbca7
#
_cell.length_a   1.000
_cell.length_b   1.000
_cell.length_c   1.000
_cell.angle_alpha   90.00
_cell.angle_beta   90.00
_cell.angle_gamma   90.00
#
_symmetry.space_group_name_H-M   'P 1'
#
loop_
_entity.id
_entity.type
_entity.pdbx_description
1 polymer ?
#
loop_
_entity_poly.entity_id
_entity_poly.type
_entity_poly.pdbx_seq_one_letter_code
_entity_poly.pdbx_strand_id
1 'polypeptide(L)'
;MSYLVLARKYRPRNFSEMVGQDHVVQALSNALTTQRLHHAYLFTGTRGVGKTTVSRILAKSLNCQGADGQGGITATPCGVCQACTDIDSGRFVDYTELDAASNRGVDEVQALLEQAVYKPVQGRFKVFMIDEVHMLTNTAFNAMLKTLEEPPDYLKFVLATTDPQKVPVTVLSRCLQFNLRPMAPETIREHLVQVLGQESVDSDPQSLRLLARAARGSMRDALSLTDQAIAFGAGALTEATVRTMLGSVDRSYVFRLIEALALGDGRTVVQTVDTLRLNGLNAASTLEEMSTVLQRMAVLQTMGSAAADGDDDSDAEAADTARLAALLPADETQLLYSICLHGRGDLGLAPDEYAALTMVLLRLLAFKPTGSGTTQMGAAPLAEKKL
;
A
#
# COMPACT_ATOMS: atom_id res chain seq x y z
N MET A 1 29.59 -3.07 13.38
CA MET A 1 28.91 -2.37 12.27
C MET A 1 27.53 -2.01 12.72
N SER A 2 27.04 -0.77 12.48
CA SER A 2 25.65 -0.44 12.82
C SER A 2 24.71 -1.19 11.86
N TYR A 3 23.69 -1.85 12.40
CA TYR A 3 22.66 -2.51 11.62
C TYR A 3 21.93 -1.48 10.73
N LEU A 4 21.81 -1.78 9.44
CA LEU A 4 21.09 -0.95 8.51
C LEU A 4 19.80 -1.67 8.12
N VAL A 5 18.64 -1.05 8.39
CA VAL A 5 17.32 -1.60 8.07
C VAL A 5 17.19 -1.93 6.58
N LEU A 6 16.53 -3.05 6.23
CA LEU A 6 16.42 -3.55 4.85
C LEU A 6 15.86 -2.51 3.89
N ALA A 7 14.83 -1.78 4.29
CA ALA A 7 14.24 -0.71 3.47
C ALA A 7 15.23 0.40 3.08
N ARG A 8 16.30 0.59 3.82
CA ARG A 8 17.39 1.53 3.47
C ARG A 8 18.52 0.85 2.73
N LYS A 9 18.90 -0.38 3.13
CA LYS A 9 19.98 -1.17 2.53
C LYS A 9 19.67 -1.53 1.07
N TYR A 10 18.43 -1.96 0.81
CA TYR A 10 17.92 -2.40 -0.50
C TYR A 10 17.16 -1.32 -1.27
N ARG A 11 17.37 -0.05 -0.92
CA ARG A 11 16.80 1.04 -1.73
C ARG A 11 17.47 1.02 -3.11
N PRO A 12 16.69 0.96 -4.22
CA PRO A 12 17.23 0.99 -5.59
C PRO A 12 18.15 2.19 -5.81
N ARG A 13 19.31 1.96 -6.45
CA ARG A 13 20.31 2.98 -6.73
C ARG A 13 20.30 3.44 -8.17
N ASN A 14 19.68 2.69 -9.05
CA ASN A 14 19.51 3.00 -10.47
C ASN A 14 18.14 2.49 -10.96
N PHE A 15 17.77 2.81 -12.19
CA PHE A 15 16.48 2.44 -12.75
C PHE A 15 16.32 0.93 -12.94
N SER A 16 17.40 0.18 -13.22
CA SER A 16 17.33 -1.27 -13.42
C SER A 16 17.07 -2.07 -12.14
N GLU A 17 17.32 -1.48 -10.98
CA GLU A 17 17.00 -2.06 -9.67
C GLU A 17 15.57 -1.75 -9.21
N MET A 18 14.84 -0.91 -9.94
CA MET A 18 13.47 -0.57 -9.58
C MET A 18 12.52 -1.71 -9.93
N VAL A 19 11.72 -2.11 -8.95
CA VAL A 19 10.76 -3.22 -9.07
C VAL A 19 9.35 -2.68 -9.29
N GLY A 20 8.59 -3.27 -10.22
CA GLY A 20 7.16 -3.02 -10.41
C GLY A 20 6.78 -1.65 -11.00
N GLN A 21 7.76 -0.87 -11.52
CA GLN A 21 7.54 0.45 -12.08
C GLN A 21 8.09 0.60 -13.52
N ASP A 22 8.07 -0.46 -14.31
CA ASP A 22 8.71 -0.52 -15.64
C ASP A 22 8.27 0.60 -16.58
N HIS A 23 6.98 0.97 -16.54
CA HIS A 23 6.42 2.05 -17.37
C HIS A 23 7.03 3.42 -17.04
N VAL A 24 7.32 3.71 -15.76
CA VAL A 24 7.97 4.97 -15.34
C VAL A 24 9.45 4.93 -15.68
N VAL A 25 10.10 3.79 -15.41
CA VAL A 25 11.52 3.54 -15.72
C VAL A 25 11.79 3.74 -17.21
N GLN A 26 10.98 3.12 -18.07
CA GLN A 26 11.10 3.22 -19.52
C GLN A 26 10.94 4.66 -20.01
N ALA A 27 9.90 5.37 -19.54
CA ALA A 27 9.63 6.74 -19.96
C ALA A 27 10.75 7.71 -19.54
N LEU A 28 11.24 7.60 -18.28
CA LEU A 28 12.34 8.44 -17.80
C LEU A 28 13.66 8.10 -18.50
N SER A 29 13.95 6.82 -18.73
CA SER A 29 15.15 6.39 -19.46
C SER A 29 15.16 6.92 -20.88
N ASN A 30 14.03 6.89 -21.59
CA ASN A 30 13.88 7.45 -22.92
C ASN A 30 14.08 8.98 -22.91
N ALA A 31 13.48 9.68 -21.94
CA ALA A 31 13.63 11.14 -21.82
C ALA A 31 15.09 11.54 -21.55
N LEU A 32 15.81 10.79 -20.72
CA LEU A 32 17.23 11.01 -20.43
C LEU A 32 18.11 10.73 -21.65
N THR A 33 17.88 9.63 -22.36
CA THR A 33 18.64 9.23 -23.55
C THR A 33 18.44 10.21 -24.70
N THR A 34 17.22 10.68 -24.90
CA THR A 34 16.88 11.65 -25.96
C THR A 34 17.12 13.09 -25.53
N GLN A 35 17.53 13.33 -24.29
CA GLN A 35 17.73 14.65 -23.68
C GLN A 35 16.48 15.55 -23.74
N ARG A 36 15.28 14.97 -23.82
CA ARG A 36 13.99 15.67 -23.76
C ARG A 36 13.54 15.80 -22.30
N LEU A 37 14.22 16.66 -21.57
CA LEU A 37 14.03 16.83 -20.13
C LEU A 37 13.02 17.93 -19.83
N HIS A 38 11.96 17.58 -19.14
CA HIS A 38 11.00 18.55 -18.62
C HIS A 38 11.60 19.31 -17.43
N HIS A 39 11.09 20.50 -17.12
CA HIS A 39 11.54 21.29 -15.98
C HIS A 39 10.90 20.86 -14.66
N ALA A 40 9.71 20.23 -14.70
CA ALA A 40 8.97 19.79 -13.51
C ALA A 40 8.38 18.39 -13.74
N TYR A 41 8.60 17.52 -12.77
CA TYR A 41 8.07 16.15 -12.71
C TYR A 41 7.15 16.01 -11.50
N LEU A 42 6.04 15.32 -11.66
CA LEU A 42 5.15 14.98 -10.54
C LEU A 42 5.00 13.46 -10.45
N PHE A 43 5.47 12.89 -9.35
CA PHE A 43 5.30 11.48 -9.04
C PHE A 43 4.11 11.30 -8.08
N THR A 44 3.08 10.60 -8.54
CA THR A 44 1.90 10.25 -7.76
C THR A 44 1.91 8.79 -7.38
N GLY A 45 1.21 8.40 -6.33
CA GLY A 45 1.07 7.01 -5.89
C GLY A 45 1.09 6.87 -4.38
N THR A 46 0.70 5.70 -3.88
CA THR A 46 0.63 5.40 -2.45
C THR A 46 2.00 5.50 -1.76
N ARG A 47 1.99 5.49 -0.43
CA ARG A 47 3.24 5.54 0.34
C ARG A 47 4.08 4.28 0.07
N GLY A 48 5.41 4.43 0.00
CA GLY A 48 6.35 3.31 -0.09
C GLY A 48 6.51 2.65 -1.45
N VAL A 49 5.87 3.19 -2.52
CA VAL A 49 5.97 2.65 -3.90
C VAL A 49 7.23 3.11 -4.67
N GLY A 50 8.05 4.01 -4.07
CA GLY A 50 9.33 4.41 -4.64
C GLY A 50 9.43 5.86 -5.14
N LYS A 51 8.46 6.76 -4.84
CA LYS A 51 8.48 8.17 -5.29
C LYS A 51 9.81 8.89 -5.00
N THR A 52 10.26 8.90 -3.76
CA THR A 52 11.53 9.53 -3.34
C THR A 52 12.74 8.80 -3.93
N THR A 53 12.65 7.49 -4.17
CA THR A 53 13.71 6.70 -4.82
C THR A 53 13.90 7.11 -6.28
N VAL A 54 12.81 7.18 -7.06
CA VAL A 54 12.84 7.67 -8.45
C VAL A 54 13.41 9.08 -8.53
N SER A 55 13.03 9.95 -7.59
CA SER A 55 13.55 11.33 -7.53
C SER A 55 15.07 11.37 -7.37
N ARG A 56 15.63 10.56 -6.48
CA ARG A 56 17.09 10.47 -6.28
C ARG A 56 17.80 9.87 -7.49
N ILE A 57 17.23 8.82 -8.10
CA ILE A 57 17.79 8.23 -9.31
C ILE A 57 17.79 9.25 -10.45
N LEU A 58 16.70 10.00 -10.62
CA LEU A 58 16.63 11.08 -11.62
C LEU A 58 17.69 12.16 -11.36
N ALA A 59 17.85 12.63 -10.11
CA ALA A 59 18.87 13.61 -9.75
C ALA A 59 20.29 13.10 -10.05
N LYS A 60 20.58 11.81 -9.75
CA LYS A 60 21.85 11.17 -10.13
C LYS A 60 22.01 11.08 -11.63
N SER A 61 20.98 10.72 -12.37
CA SER A 61 20.99 10.62 -13.84
C SER A 61 21.29 11.95 -14.52
N LEU A 62 20.81 13.06 -13.95
CA LEU A 62 21.05 14.41 -14.44
C LEU A 62 22.46 14.91 -14.11
N ASN A 63 23.02 14.53 -12.96
CA ASN A 63 24.26 15.06 -12.41
C ASN A 63 25.44 14.08 -12.40
N CYS A 64 25.27 12.85 -12.90
CA CYS A 64 26.32 11.85 -12.90
C CYS A 64 27.58 12.34 -13.68
N GLN A 65 28.73 12.23 -13.03
CA GLN A 65 30.02 12.62 -13.60
C GLN A 65 30.77 11.43 -14.22
N GLY A 66 30.19 10.21 -14.21
CA GLY A 66 30.88 8.99 -14.58
C GLY A 66 31.93 8.57 -13.55
N ALA A 67 32.41 7.35 -13.65
CA ALA A 67 33.46 6.84 -12.76
C ALA A 67 34.82 7.52 -13.07
N ASP A 68 35.00 8.00 -14.29
CA ASP A 68 36.18 8.66 -14.82
C ASP A 68 36.09 10.21 -14.80
N GLY A 69 35.01 10.79 -14.30
CA GLY A 69 34.76 12.22 -14.29
C GLY A 69 34.30 12.81 -15.63
N GLN A 70 34.16 11.99 -16.68
CA GLN A 70 33.78 12.44 -18.05
C GLN A 70 32.29 12.16 -18.34
N GLY A 71 31.51 11.74 -17.35
CA GLY A 71 30.09 11.40 -17.49
C GLY A 71 29.21 12.59 -17.85
N GLY A 72 28.00 12.29 -18.32
CA GLY A 72 26.96 13.21 -18.76
C GLY A 72 25.60 12.85 -18.20
N ILE A 73 24.54 13.42 -18.78
CA ILE A 73 23.16 12.99 -18.55
C ILE A 73 23.06 11.54 -19.02
N THR A 74 22.53 10.66 -18.17
CA THR A 74 22.49 9.23 -18.45
C THR A 74 21.30 8.56 -17.79
N ALA A 75 20.73 7.53 -18.44
CA ALA A 75 19.74 6.67 -17.82
C ALA A 75 20.35 5.68 -16.81
N THR A 76 21.67 5.48 -16.85
CA THR A 76 22.42 4.54 -15.99
C THR A 76 23.47 5.29 -15.17
N PRO A 77 23.08 5.97 -14.07
CA PRO A 77 24.04 6.67 -13.21
C PRO A 77 25.05 5.70 -12.61
N CYS A 78 26.33 6.08 -12.58
CA CYS A 78 27.42 5.17 -12.20
C CYS A 78 27.41 4.73 -10.73
N GLY A 79 26.75 5.47 -9.85
CA GLY A 79 26.63 5.15 -8.41
C GLY A 79 27.91 5.38 -7.58
N VAL A 80 29.07 5.67 -8.22
CA VAL A 80 30.37 5.76 -7.55
C VAL A 80 31.02 7.12 -7.61
N CYS A 81 30.64 8.00 -8.55
CA CYS A 81 31.17 9.36 -8.60
C CYS A 81 30.67 10.20 -7.43
N GLN A 82 31.36 11.32 -7.16
CA GLN A 82 31.04 12.20 -6.03
C GLN A 82 29.59 12.65 -6.04
N ALA A 83 29.04 13.08 -7.18
CA ALA A 83 27.64 13.48 -7.30
C ALA A 83 26.66 12.34 -6.92
N CYS A 84 26.89 11.12 -7.41
CA CYS A 84 26.04 9.97 -7.09
C CYS A 84 26.07 9.61 -5.61
N THR A 85 27.27 9.57 -5.00
CA THR A 85 27.43 9.21 -3.58
C THR A 85 26.88 10.28 -2.65
N ASP A 86 27.04 11.56 -3.01
CA ASP A 86 26.53 12.67 -2.22
C ASP A 86 25.00 12.79 -2.31
N ILE A 87 24.39 12.53 -3.47
CA ILE A 87 22.92 12.44 -3.60
C ILE A 87 22.38 11.29 -2.76
N ASP A 88 22.99 10.10 -2.80
CA ASP A 88 22.54 8.95 -2.01
C ASP A 88 22.67 9.19 -0.50
N SER A 89 23.69 9.96 -0.08
CA SER A 89 23.90 10.33 1.34
C SER A 89 23.15 11.60 1.76
N GLY A 90 22.47 12.30 0.81
CA GLY A 90 21.75 13.54 1.10
C GLY A 90 22.64 14.75 1.34
N ARG A 91 23.88 14.77 0.83
CA ARG A 91 24.88 15.85 1.01
C ARG A 91 25.18 16.64 -0.25
N PHE A 92 24.58 16.29 -1.37
CA PHE A 92 24.80 17.00 -2.62
C PHE A 92 24.15 18.38 -2.60
N VAL A 93 24.95 19.44 -2.75
CA VAL A 93 24.51 20.84 -2.58
C VAL A 93 23.40 21.25 -3.59
N ASP A 94 23.46 20.69 -4.81
CA ASP A 94 22.50 21.00 -5.87
C ASP A 94 21.30 20.05 -5.90
N TYR A 95 21.13 19.20 -4.87
CA TYR A 95 19.96 18.35 -4.65
C TYR A 95 19.38 18.59 -3.26
N THR A 96 18.22 19.21 -3.18
CA THR A 96 17.54 19.50 -1.92
C THR A 96 16.25 18.73 -1.83
N GLU A 97 16.04 18.01 -0.73
CA GLU A 97 14.78 17.35 -0.39
C GLU A 97 14.04 18.15 0.68
N LEU A 98 12.81 18.58 0.37
CA LEU A 98 11.89 19.22 1.28
C LEU A 98 10.71 18.29 1.55
N ASP A 99 10.49 17.93 2.81
CA ASP A 99 9.28 17.24 3.24
C ASP A 99 8.21 18.29 3.59
N ALA A 100 7.19 18.41 2.76
CA ALA A 100 6.09 19.34 2.97
C ALA A 100 5.17 18.94 4.13
N ALA A 101 5.23 17.71 4.63
CA ALA A 101 4.48 17.32 5.82
C ALA A 101 5.04 18.01 7.09
N SER A 102 6.36 18.18 7.14
CA SER A 102 7.09 18.86 8.23
C SER A 102 7.27 20.35 7.97
N ASN A 103 7.37 20.78 6.71
CA ASN A 103 7.68 22.15 6.27
C ASN A 103 6.58 22.68 5.35
N ARG A 104 5.43 23.02 5.92
CA ARG A 104 4.22 23.43 5.19
C ARG A 104 4.16 24.91 4.83
N GLY A 105 5.05 25.71 5.42
CA GLY A 105 5.04 27.16 5.35
C GLY A 105 5.45 27.71 4.01
N VAL A 106 5.14 28.97 3.78
CA VAL A 106 5.61 29.71 2.60
C VAL A 106 7.08 30.04 2.70
N ASP A 107 7.59 30.25 3.91
CA ASP A 107 8.96 30.70 4.16
C ASP A 107 10.00 29.66 3.72
N GLU A 108 9.74 28.37 3.98
CA GLU A 108 10.61 27.26 3.57
C GLU A 108 10.64 27.11 2.04
N VAL A 109 9.47 27.23 1.40
CA VAL A 109 9.38 27.18 -0.06
C VAL A 109 10.04 28.41 -0.66
N GLN A 110 9.86 29.60 -0.06
CA GLN A 110 10.49 30.83 -0.52
C GLN A 110 12.01 30.76 -0.40
N ALA A 111 12.55 30.27 0.70
CA ALA A 111 13.98 30.05 0.87
C ALA A 111 14.55 29.09 -0.20
N LEU A 112 13.79 28.06 -0.59
CA LEU A 112 14.15 27.15 -1.66
C LEU A 112 14.11 27.86 -3.03
N LEU A 113 13.10 28.70 -3.28
CA LEU A 113 13.00 29.46 -4.54
C LEU A 113 14.07 30.55 -4.67
N GLU A 114 14.50 31.17 -3.58
CA GLU A 114 15.63 32.12 -3.56
C GLU A 114 16.92 31.42 -3.99
N GLN A 115 17.12 30.16 -3.62
CA GLN A 115 18.25 29.35 -4.09
C GLN A 115 18.12 28.98 -5.57
N ALA A 116 16.91 28.96 -6.15
CA ALA A 116 16.67 28.64 -7.55
C ALA A 116 17.29 29.67 -8.53
N VAL A 117 17.47 30.88 -8.07
CA VAL A 117 18.05 31.97 -8.88
C VAL A 117 19.53 31.73 -9.19
N TYR A 118 20.22 31.00 -8.31
CA TYR A 118 21.65 30.74 -8.46
C TYR A 118 21.90 29.45 -9.23
N LYS A 119 22.87 29.50 -10.15
CA LYS A 119 23.32 28.32 -10.90
C LYS A 119 23.81 27.22 -9.97
N PRO A 120 23.79 25.95 -10.43
CA PRO A 120 24.38 24.85 -9.68
C PRO A 120 25.84 25.11 -9.32
N VAL A 121 26.25 24.66 -8.13
CA VAL A 121 27.62 24.82 -7.62
C VAL A 121 28.54 23.71 -8.12
N GLN A 122 28.05 22.48 -8.09
CA GLN A 122 28.81 21.26 -8.41
C GLN A 122 28.19 20.47 -9.55
N GLY A 123 26.85 20.48 -9.64
CA GLY A 123 26.08 19.73 -10.62
C GLY A 123 25.89 20.45 -11.95
N ARG A 124 25.32 19.76 -12.92
CA ARG A 124 24.76 20.33 -14.16
C ARG A 124 23.39 20.94 -13.93
N PHE A 125 22.60 20.30 -13.06
CA PHE A 125 21.25 20.71 -12.73
C PHE A 125 21.09 20.86 -11.21
N LYS A 126 20.34 21.89 -10.83
CA LYS A 126 19.82 22.04 -9.49
C LYS A 126 18.47 21.35 -9.42
N VAL A 127 18.30 20.42 -8.51
CA VAL A 127 17.10 19.60 -8.39
C VAL A 127 16.45 19.83 -7.04
N PHE A 128 15.22 20.29 -7.03
CA PHE A 128 14.41 20.47 -5.84
C PHE A 128 13.34 19.37 -5.78
N MET A 129 13.47 18.49 -4.80
CA MET A 129 12.50 17.46 -4.50
C MET A 129 11.60 17.91 -3.35
N ILE A 130 10.28 17.97 -3.61
CA ILE A 130 9.27 18.29 -2.58
C ILE A 130 8.40 17.06 -2.40
N ASP A 131 8.57 16.41 -1.26
CA ASP A 131 7.77 15.23 -0.90
C ASP A 131 6.47 15.66 -0.21
N GLU A 132 5.42 14.86 -0.42
CA GLU A 132 4.05 15.13 0.03
C GLU A 132 3.58 16.56 -0.28
N VAL A 133 3.85 17.00 -1.50
CA VAL A 133 3.61 18.40 -1.95
C VAL A 133 2.19 18.88 -1.69
N HIS A 134 1.19 17.99 -1.64
CA HIS A 134 -0.21 18.33 -1.31
C HIS A 134 -0.40 18.89 0.10
N MET A 135 0.62 18.80 0.96
CA MET A 135 0.61 19.36 2.32
C MET A 135 1.00 20.84 2.36
N LEU A 136 1.49 21.40 1.25
CA LEU A 136 1.82 22.81 1.15
C LEU A 136 0.56 23.69 1.23
N THR A 137 0.73 24.90 1.78
CA THR A 137 -0.33 25.92 1.77
C THR A 137 -0.55 26.46 0.34
N ASN A 138 -1.73 27.02 0.09
CA ASN A 138 -2.03 27.68 -1.19
C ASN A 138 -1.05 28.83 -1.49
N THR A 139 -0.59 29.54 -0.47
CA THR A 139 0.38 30.62 -0.61
C THR A 139 1.75 30.09 -1.07
N ALA A 140 2.19 28.94 -0.53
CA ALA A 140 3.41 28.27 -0.95
C ALA A 140 3.32 27.77 -2.41
N PHE A 141 2.20 27.18 -2.82
CA PHE A 141 1.96 26.84 -4.21
C PHE A 141 2.03 28.05 -5.15
N ASN A 142 1.36 29.16 -4.78
CA ASN A 142 1.38 30.38 -5.58
C ASN A 142 2.81 30.97 -5.73
N ALA A 143 3.63 30.89 -4.70
CA ALA A 143 5.03 31.30 -4.78
C ALA A 143 5.82 30.49 -5.80
N MET A 144 5.53 29.19 -5.97
CA MET A 144 6.19 28.32 -6.93
C MET A 144 5.76 28.57 -8.38
N LEU A 145 4.54 29.06 -8.64
CA LEU A 145 3.96 29.14 -9.98
C LEU A 145 4.84 29.94 -10.94
N LYS A 146 5.37 31.07 -10.53
CA LYS A 146 6.23 31.92 -11.38
C LYS A 146 7.48 31.14 -11.86
N THR A 147 8.12 30.41 -10.97
CA THR A 147 9.32 29.63 -11.31
C THR A 147 8.97 28.37 -12.11
N LEU A 148 7.76 27.81 -11.95
CA LEU A 148 7.26 26.71 -12.77
C LEU A 148 6.86 27.15 -14.18
N GLU A 149 6.47 28.43 -14.38
CA GLU A 149 6.13 29.00 -15.68
C GLU A 149 7.37 29.37 -16.48
N GLU A 150 8.34 30.00 -15.83
CA GLU A 150 9.58 30.49 -16.45
C GLU A 150 10.79 29.93 -15.68
N PRO A 151 11.03 28.60 -15.73
CA PRO A 151 12.12 28.00 -14.99
C PRO A 151 13.48 28.30 -15.66
N PRO A 152 14.55 28.54 -14.86
CA PRO A 152 15.90 28.50 -15.39
C PRO A 152 16.23 27.13 -15.99
N ASP A 153 16.99 27.08 -17.08
CA ASP A 153 17.32 25.85 -17.82
C ASP A 153 17.96 24.77 -16.91
N TYR A 154 18.73 25.20 -15.94
CA TYR A 154 19.45 24.33 -14.99
C TYR A 154 18.57 23.84 -13.84
N LEU A 155 17.34 24.34 -13.69
CA LEU A 155 16.47 23.98 -12.57
C LEU A 155 15.53 22.84 -12.94
N LYS A 156 15.41 21.86 -12.05
CA LYS A 156 14.43 20.76 -12.16
C LYS A 156 13.65 20.62 -10.86
N PHE A 157 12.34 20.70 -10.97
CA PHE A 157 11.44 20.35 -9.87
C PHE A 157 11.04 18.88 -9.94
N VAL A 158 11.04 18.23 -8.81
CA VAL A 158 10.54 16.87 -8.63
C VAL A 158 9.54 16.90 -7.48
N LEU A 159 8.28 16.87 -7.80
CA LEU A 159 7.18 16.89 -6.83
C LEU A 159 6.70 15.45 -6.60
N ALA A 160 6.42 15.10 -5.36
CA ALA A 160 5.83 13.80 -5.02
C ALA A 160 4.59 13.99 -4.15
N THR A 161 3.56 13.17 -4.38
CA THR A 161 2.31 13.23 -3.60
C THR A 161 1.65 11.87 -3.51
N THR A 162 1.00 11.61 -2.38
CA THR A 162 0.06 10.50 -2.21
C THR A 162 -1.36 10.89 -2.60
N ASP A 163 -1.67 12.18 -2.67
CA ASP A 163 -3.00 12.71 -2.98
C ASP A 163 -2.93 13.79 -4.09
N PRO A 164 -2.97 13.39 -5.37
CA PRO A 164 -2.91 14.33 -6.47
C PRO A 164 -4.13 15.25 -6.57
N GLN A 165 -5.27 14.86 -5.98
CA GLN A 165 -6.50 15.68 -6.05
C GLN A 165 -6.38 16.97 -5.21
N LYS A 166 -5.52 16.97 -4.21
CA LYS A 166 -5.24 18.17 -3.39
C LYS A 166 -4.21 19.11 -4.00
N VAL A 167 -3.54 18.73 -5.08
CA VAL A 167 -2.57 19.59 -5.77
C VAL A 167 -3.33 20.52 -6.73
N PRO A 168 -3.09 21.85 -6.72
CA PRO A 168 -3.77 22.78 -7.60
C PRO A 168 -3.56 22.44 -9.09
N VAL A 169 -4.64 22.54 -9.88
CA VAL A 169 -4.61 22.26 -11.33
C VAL A 169 -3.57 23.12 -12.07
N THR A 170 -3.34 24.33 -11.58
CA THR A 170 -2.33 25.26 -12.10
C THR A 170 -0.90 24.70 -12.00
N VAL A 171 -0.60 23.91 -10.97
CA VAL A 171 0.67 23.20 -10.80
C VAL A 171 0.69 21.94 -11.65
N LEU A 172 -0.42 21.15 -11.61
CA LEU A 172 -0.53 19.89 -12.37
C LEU A 172 -0.32 20.10 -13.87
N SER A 173 -0.86 21.19 -14.43
CA SER A 173 -0.74 21.50 -15.86
C SER A 173 0.69 21.86 -16.33
N ARG A 174 1.59 22.14 -15.40
CA ARG A 174 3.00 22.50 -15.66
C ARG A 174 3.99 21.38 -15.35
N CYS A 175 3.48 20.23 -14.90
CA CYS A 175 4.30 19.08 -14.53
C CYS A 175 4.08 17.90 -15.48
N LEU A 176 5.15 17.20 -15.81
CA LEU A 176 5.05 15.88 -16.42
C LEU A 176 4.72 14.87 -15.32
N GLN A 177 3.54 14.24 -15.45
CA GLN A 177 2.99 13.40 -14.39
C GLN A 177 3.32 11.93 -14.62
N PHE A 178 3.75 11.25 -13.55
CA PHE A 178 3.99 9.81 -13.51
C PHE A 178 3.26 9.19 -12.33
N ASN A 179 2.44 8.20 -12.61
CA ASN A 179 1.74 7.45 -11.58
C ASN A 179 2.50 6.16 -11.25
N LEU A 180 3.06 6.09 -10.04
CA LEU A 180 3.65 4.87 -9.49
C LEU A 180 2.54 4.01 -8.90
N ARG A 181 2.49 2.76 -9.35
CA ARG A 181 1.43 1.81 -8.98
C ARG A 181 1.81 1.05 -7.72
N PRO A 182 0.84 0.70 -6.87
CA PRO A 182 1.06 -0.34 -5.85
C PRO A 182 1.56 -1.62 -6.52
N MET A 183 2.50 -2.30 -5.88
CA MET A 183 3.08 -3.54 -6.42
C MET A 183 2.15 -4.72 -6.12
N ALA A 184 2.09 -5.66 -7.05
CA ALA A 184 1.39 -6.92 -6.82
C ALA A 184 2.06 -7.71 -5.69
N PRO A 185 1.30 -8.46 -4.86
CA PRO A 185 1.87 -9.28 -3.80
C PRO A 185 2.93 -10.27 -4.31
N GLU A 186 2.74 -10.81 -5.50
CA GLU A 186 3.67 -11.74 -6.15
C GLU A 186 5.03 -11.06 -6.42
N THR A 187 5.01 -9.86 -6.97
CA THR A 187 6.22 -9.06 -7.23
C THR A 187 6.96 -8.73 -5.93
N ILE A 188 6.22 -8.40 -4.86
CA ILE A 188 6.80 -8.16 -3.53
C ILE A 188 7.44 -9.44 -3.00
N ARG A 189 6.74 -10.58 -3.07
CA ARG A 189 7.23 -11.88 -2.63
C ARG A 189 8.53 -12.26 -3.33
N GLU A 190 8.58 -12.15 -4.65
CA GLU A 190 9.77 -12.45 -5.45
C GLU A 190 10.97 -11.58 -5.02
N HIS A 191 10.74 -10.30 -4.79
CA HIS A 191 11.79 -9.39 -4.31
C HIS A 191 12.24 -9.74 -2.89
N LEU A 192 11.32 -10.10 -1.99
CA LEU A 192 11.67 -10.54 -0.62
C LEU A 192 12.52 -11.83 -0.65
N VAL A 193 12.22 -12.79 -1.53
CA VAL A 193 13.06 -14.00 -1.72
C VAL A 193 14.49 -13.61 -2.08
N GLN A 194 14.67 -12.68 -3.02
CA GLN A 194 16.00 -12.21 -3.42
C GLN A 194 16.75 -11.52 -2.27
N VAL A 195 16.06 -10.64 -1.54
CA VAL A 195 16.64 -9.90 -0.41
C VAL A 195 17.06 -10.86 0.72
N LEU A 196 16.19 -11.80 1.12
CA LEU A 196 16.47 -12.76 2.18
C LEU A 196 17.58 -13.75 1.80
N GLY A 197 17.65 -14.13 0.53
CA GLY A 197 18.77 -14.91 0.01
C GLY A 197 20.11 -14.18 0.16
N GLN A 198 20.16 -12.87 -0.07
CA GLN A 198 21.37 -12.06 0.12
C GLN A 198 21.70 -11.85 1.60
N GLU A 199 20.70 -11.82 2.49
CA GLU A 199 20.89 -11.73 3.95
C GLU A 199 21.16 -13.09 4.60
N SER A 200 21.09 -14.21 3.84
CA SER A 200 21.22 -15.57 4.37
C SER A 200 20.21 -15.87 5.49
N VAL A 201 18.99 -15.41 5.34
CA VAL A 201 17.87 -15.64 6.26
C VAL A 201 16.94 -16.70 5.69
N ASP A 202 16.74 -17.77 6.47
CA ASP A 202 15.81 -18.85 6.11
C ASP A 202 14.36 -18.36 6.24
N SER A 203 13.55 -18.63 5.21
CA SER A 203 12.14 -18.22 5.20
C SER A 203 11.27 -19.29 4.54
N ASP A 204 10.09 -19.51 5.11
CA ASP A 204 9.10 -20.34 4.45
C ASP A 204 8.24 -19.52 3.45
N PRO A 205 7.69 -20.15 2.40
CA PRO A 205 6.90 -19.45 1.39
C PRO A 205 5.64 -18.78 1.93
N GLN A 206 5.02 -19.33 2.97
CA GLN A 206 3.79 -18.78 3.56
C GLN A 206 4.08 -17.50 4.36
N SER A 207 5.21 -17.47 5.09
CA SER A 207 5.64 -16.26 5.79
C SER A 207 5.80 -15.08 4.81
N LEU A 208 6.40 -15.32 3.64
CA LEU A 208 6.58 -14.28 2.61
C LEU A 208 5.27 -13.82 1.98
N ARG A 209 4.31 -14.72 1.81
CA ARG A 209 2.95 -14.35 1.36
C ARG A 209 2.24 -13.44 2.35
N LEU A 210 2.32 -13.76 3.64
CA LEU A 210 1.73 -12.94 4.70
C LEU A 210 2.34 -11.54 4.72
N LEU A 211 3.68 -11.43 4.64
CA LEU A 211 4.40 -10.15 4.60
C LEU A 211 4.04 -9.33 3.35
N ALA A 212 3.99 -9.96 2.17
CA ALA A 212 3.63 -9.30 0.93
C ALA A 212 2.20 -8.75 0.94
N ARG A 213 1.24 -9.51 1.48
CA ARG A 213 -0.14 -9.06 1.70
C ARG A 213 -0.21 -7.89 2.67
N ALA A 214 0.45 -8.02 3.84
CA ALA A 214 0.44 -6.99 4.88
C ALA A 214 1.03 -5.66 4.38
N ALA A 215 1.95 -5.71 3.44
CA ALA A 215 2.59 -4.54 2.83
C ALA A 215 1.66 -3.74 1.90
N ARG A 216 0.53 -4.28 1.45
CA ARG A 216 -0.49 -3.58 0.63
C ARG A 216 0.07 -2.84 -0.57
N GLY A 217 1.02 -3.45 -1.27
CA GLY A 217 1.65 -2.88 -2.46
C GLY A 217 2.81 -1.91 -2.20
N SER A 218 3.20 -1.72 -0.94
CA SER A 218 4.33 -0.87 -0.53
C SER A 218 5.59 -1.72 -0.31
N MET A 219 6.60 -1.60 -1.17
CA MET A 219 7.87 -2.28 -0.99
C MET A 219 8.60 -1.84 0.28
N ARG A 220 8.51 -0.56 0.62
CA ARG A 220 9.12 -0.04 1.86
C ARG A 220 8.54 -0.70 3.10
N ASP A 221 7.21 -0.85 3.14
CA ASP A 221 6.55 -1.46 4.29
C ASP A 221 6.80 -2.97 4.30
N ALA A 222 6.86 -3.63 3.13
CA ALA A 222 7.27 -5.04 3.01
C ALA A 222 8.63 -5.30 3.65
N LEU A 223 9.65 -4.52 3.26
CA LEU A 223 10.99 -4.64 3.81
C LEU A 223 11.05 -4.29 5.30
N SER A 224 10.27 -3.30 5.77
CA SER A 224 10.20 -2.94 7.19
C SER A 224 9.52 -4.03 8.04
N LEU A 225 8.43 -4.62 7.53
CA LEU A 225 7.78 -5.77 8.17
C LEU A 225 8.68 -7.00 8.17
N THR A 226 9.48 -7.20 7.12
CA THR A 226 10.46 -8.29 7.07
C THR A 226 11.55 -8.12 8.13
N ASP A 227 12.09 -6.91 8.31
CA ASP A 227 13.03 -6.60 9.40
C ASP A 227 12.43 -6.93 10.78
N GLN A 228 11.19 -6.54 11.01
CA GLN A 228 10.49 -6.83 12.27
C GLN A 228 10.30 -8.33 12.45
N ALA A 229 9.95 -9.05 11.38
CA ALA A 229 9.75 -10.50 11.43
C ALA A 229 11.04 -11.26 11.70
N ILE A 230 12.17 -10.84 11.12
CA ILE A 230 13.50 -11.40 11.41
C ILE A 230 13.86 -11.21 12.88
N ALA A 231 13.65 -10.00 13.41
CA ALA A 231 13.92 -9.69 14.82
C ALA A 231 13.01 -10.50 15.76
N PHE A 232 11.72 -10.63 15.44
CA PHE A 232 10.75 -11.37 16.25
C PHE A 232 11.01 -12.88 16.22
N GLY A 233 11.43 -13.43 15.07
CA GLY A 233 11.70 -14.86 14.85
C GLY A 233 13.13 -15.29 15.18
N ALA A 234 13.93 -14.45 15.87
CA ALA A 234 15.32 -14.73 16.20
C ALA A 234 16.18 -15.18 14.99
N GLY A 235 15.88 -14.63 13.80
CA GLY A 235 16.67 -14.88 12.59
C GLY A 235 16.05 -15.88 11.60
N ALA A 236 14.90 -16.50 11.93
CA ALA A 236 14.16 -17.36 11.01
C ALA A 236 12.74 -16.83 10.77
N LEU A 237 12.28 -16.90 9.53
CA LEU A 237 10.94 -16.46 9.14
C LEU A 237 10.04 -17.68 8.96
N THR A 238 9.23 -17.99 9.99
CA THR A 238 8.20 -19.03 9.93
C THR A 238 6.81 -18.42 9.86
N GLU A 239 5.88 -19.11 9.26
CA GLU A 239 4.49 -18.68 9.16
C GLU A 239 3.89 -18.31 10.52
N ALA A 240 4.07 -19.19 11.54
CA ALA A 240 3.55 -18.98 12.89
C ALA A 240 4.09 -17.68 13.53
N THR A 241 5.39 -17.44 13.36
CA THR A 241 6.08 -16.26 13.86
C THR A 241 5.55 -14.99 13.23
N VAL A 242 5.40 -15.00 11.89
CA VAL A 242 4.90 -13.84 11.13
C VAL A 242 3.42 -13.58 11.45
N ARG A 243 2.59 -14.61 11.55
CA ARG A 243 1.18 -14.48 11.98
C ARG A 243 1.07 -13.81 13.35
N THR A 244 1.85 -14.28 14.30
CA THR A 244 1.86 -13.71 15.66
C THR A 244 2.31 -12.24 15.65
N MET A 245 3.38 -11.91 14.94
CA MET A 245 3.90 -10.55 14.82
C MET A 245 2.89 -9.59 14.16
N LEU A 246 2.24 -10.03 13.09
CA LEU A 246 1.24 -9.23 12.38
C LEU A 246 -0.08 -9.11 13.16
N GLY A 247 -0.29 -9.90 14.22
CA GLY A 247 -1.58 -10.01 14.89
C GLY A 247 -2.68 -10.53 13.95
N SER A 248 -2.28 -11.26 12.90
CA SER A 248 -3.23 -11.83 11.95
C SER A 248 -3.99 -12.97 12.61
N VAL A 249 -5.29 -12.95 12.45
CA VAL A 249 -6.19 -13.96 13.00
C VAL A 249 -6.05 -15.25 12.18
N ASP A 250 -5.93 -16.38 12.86
CA ASP A 250 -5.98 -17.67 12.19
C ASP A 250 -7.34 -17.83 11.48
N ARG A 251 -7.30 -18.22 10.22
CA ARG A 251 -8.49 -18.38 9.37
C ARG A 251 -9.50 -19.37 9.94
N SER A 252 -9.08 -20.30 10.80
CA SER A 252 -9.98 -21.22 11.48
C SER A 252 -11.06 -20.48 12.31
N TYR A 253 -10.70 -19.37 12.96
CA TYR A 253 -11.67 -18.52 13.66
C TYR A 253 -12.62 -17.82 12.68
N VAL A 254 -12.09 -17.36 11.55
CA VAL A 254 -12.89 -16.70 10.50
C VAL A 254 -13.89 -17.68 9.89
N PHE A 255 -13.45 -18.87 9.51
CA PHE A 255 -14.32 -19.92 8.98
C PHE A 255 -15.41 -20.30 9.99
N ARG A 256 -15.04 -20.45 11.27
CA ARG A 256 -16.00 -20.73 12.35
C ARG A 256 -17.02 -19.61 12.52
N LEU A 257 -16.60 -18.34 12.44
CA LEU A 257 -17.51 -17.19 12.50
C LEU A 257 -18.48 -17.18 11.32
N ILE A 258 -17.98 -17.35 10.08
CA ILE A 258 -18.81 -17.36 8.87
C ILE A 258 -19.81 -18.55 8.92
N GLU A 259 -19.36 -19.72 9.35
CA GLU A 259 -20.23 -20.88 9.50
C GLU A 259 -21.32 -20.65 10.57
N ALA A 260 -20.97 -20.10 11.72
CA ALA A 260 -21.93 -19.77 12.78
C ALA A 260 -22.95 -18.72 12.30
N LEU A 261 -22.52 -17.72 11.52
CA LEU A 261 -23.40 -16.74 10.90
C LEU A 261 -24.34 -17.39 9.87
N ALA A 262 -23.82 -18.30 9.04
CA ALA A 262 -24.62 -19.04 8.08
C ALA A 262 -25.73 -19.90 8.75
N LEU A 263 -25.39 -20.53 9.87
CA LEU A 263 -26.32 -21.36 10.66
C LEU A 263 -27.23 -20.54 11.58
N GLY A 264 -27.00 -19.25 11.76
CA GLY A 264 -27.75 -18.40 12.69
C GLY A 264 -27.41 -18.65 14.17
N ASP A 265 -26.22 -19.25 14.46
CA ASP A 265 -25.76 -19.56 15.82
C ASP A 265 -25.05 -18.37 16.47
N GLY A 266 -25.84 -17.45 17.03
CA GLY A 266 -25.32 -16.29 17.76
C GLY A 266 -24.49 -16.64 19.00
N ARG A 267 -24.71 -17.80 19.60
CA ARG A 267 -23.95 -18.26 20.77
C ARG A 267 -22.49 -18.53 20.36
N THR A 268 -22.26 -19.29 19.30
CA THR A 268 -20.94 -19.60 18.79
C THR A 268 -20.22 -18.31 18.30
N VAL A 269 -20.95 -17.35 17.73
CA VAL A 269 -20.39 -16.05 17.37
C VAL A 269 -19.80 -15.34 18.58
N VAL A 270 -20.59 -15.17 19.66
CA VAL A 270 -20.15 -14.47 20.89
C VAL A 270 -18.97 -15.21 21.54
N GLN A 271 -19.05 -16.54 21.67
CA GLN A 271 -17.97 -17.35 22.26
C GLN A 271 -16.67 -17.25 21.46
N THR A 272 -16.76 -17.17 20.14
CA THR A 272 -15.58 -17.03 19.29
C THR A 272 -14.94 -15.65 19.46
N VAL A 273 -15.73 -14.58 19.57
CA VAL A 273 -15.22 -13.23 19.87
C VAL A 273 -14.57 -13.18 21.26
N ASP A 274 -15.15 -13.81 22.27
CA ASP A 274 -14.53 -13.92 23.59
C ASP A 274 -13.18 -14.65 23.53
N THR A 275 -13.08 -15.70 22.71
CA THR A 275 -11.82 -16.43 22.49
C THR A 275 -10.79 -15.55 21.80
N LEU A 276 -11.18 -14.76 20.77
CA LEU A 276 -10.31 -13.81 20.11
C LEU A 276 -9.77 -12.76 21.10
N ARG A 277 -10.64 -12.25 21.98
CA ARG A 277 -10.27 -11.29 23.03
C ARG A 277 -9.28 -11.88 24.02
N LEU A 278 -9.52 -13.08 24.52
CA LEU A 278 -8.63 -13.76 25.47
C LEU A 278 -7.25 -14.05 24.89
N ASN A 279 -7.17 -14.32 23.59
CA ASN A 279 -5.92 -14.56 22.87
C ASN A 279 -5.25 -13.25 22.35
N GLY A 280 -5.84 -12.07 22.63
CA GLY A 280 -5.30 -10.78 22.18
C GLY A 280 -5.27 -10.60 20.67
N LEU A 281 -6.15 -11.32 19.93
CA LEU A 281 -6.22 -11.25 18.46
C LEU A 281 -6.98 -10.00 18.01
N ASN A 282 -6.48 -9.29 17.03
CA ASN A 282 -6.97 -7.98 16.62
C ASN A 282 -8.38 -8.05 15.98
N ALA A 283 -9.32 -7.26 16.48
CA ALA A 283 -10.70 -7.20 16.01
C ALA A 283 -10.81 -6.71 14.56
N ALA A 284 -10.02 -5.69 14.18
CA ALA A 284 -10.01 -5.15 12.83
C ALA A 284 -9.44 -6.16 11.82
N SER A 285 -8.39 -6.90 12.20
CA SER A 285 -7.84 -7.98 11.37
C SER A 285 -8.84 -9.10 11.16
N THR A 286 -9.68 -9.42 12.18
CA THR A 286 -10.75 -10.42 12.04
C THR A 286 -11.74 -10.02 10.94
N LEU A 287 -12.22 -8.77 10.93
CA LEU A 287 -13.14 -8.30 9.89
C LEU A 287 -12.47 -8.21 8.51
N GLU A 288 -11.18 -7.90 8.46
CA GLU A 288 -10.41 -7.87 7.21
C GLU A 288 -10.30 -9.27 6.59
N GLU A 289 -9.92 -10.28 7.37
CA GLU A 289 -9.86 -11.66 6.90
C GLU A 289 -11.26 -12.21 6.56
N MET A 290 -12.29 -11.89 7.35
CA MET A 290 -13.68 -12.23 7.00
C MET A 290 -14.07 -11.63 5.64
N SER A 291 -13.75 -10.36 5.39
CA SER A 291 -14.03 -9.71 4.10
C SER A 291 -13.30 -10.42 2.95
N THR A 292 -12.06 -10.84 3.17
CA THR A 292 -11.27 -11.58 2.17
C THR A 292 -11.89 -12.92 1.83
N VAL A 293 -12.30 -13.69 2.84
CA VAL A 293 -12.97 -14.99 2.64
C VAL A 293 -14.32 -14.81 1.95
N LEU A 294 -15.15 -13.85 2.39
CA LEU A 294 -16.45 -13.57 1.78
C LEU A 294 -16.33 -13.13 0.31
N GLN A 295 -15.32 -12.32 -0.03
CA GLN A 295 -15.04 -11.92 -1.40
C GLN A 295 -14.71 -13.15 -2.26
N ARG A 296 -13.89 -14.08 -1.77
CA ARG A 296 -13.57 -15.33 -2.47
C ARG A 296 -14.79 -16.22 -2.65
N MET A 297 -15.61 -16.36 -1.59
CA MET A 297 -16.88 -17.07 -1.68
C MET A 297 -17.77 -16.49 -2.78
N ALA A 298 -17.90 -15.15 -2.87
CA ALA A 298 -18.70 -14.50 -3.90
C ALA A 298 -18.16 -14.76 -5.33
N VAL A 299 -16.84 -14.78 -5.49
CA VAL A 299 -16.20 -15.13 -6.77
C VAL A 299 -16.50 -16.58 -7.15
N LEU A 300 -16.35 -17.53 -6.21
CA LEU A 300 -16.67 -18.95 -6.44
C LEU A 300 -18.15 -19.16 -6.75
N GLN A 301 -19.05 -18.45 -6.07
CA GLN A 301 -20.50 -18.50 -6.34
C GLN A 301 -20.86 -17.99 -7.75
N THR A 302 -20.08 -17.03 -8.29
CA THR A 302 -20.35 -16.44 -9.60
C THR A 302 -19.70 -17.22 -10.74
N MET A 303 -18.44 -17.67 -10.57
CA MET A 303 -17.62 -18.29 -11.62
C MET A 303 -17.61 -19.81 -11.57
N GLY A 304 -18.13 -20.42 -10.48
CA GLY A 304 -18.07 -21.87 -10.26
C GLY A 304 -16.64 -22.35 -9.98
N SER A 305 -16.42 -23.67 -10.08
CA SER A 305 -15.14 -24.31 -9.77
C SER A 305 -13.96 -23.90 -10.70
N ALA A 306 -14.24 -23.25 -11.84
CA ALA A 306 -13.21 -22.76 -12.75
C ALA A 306 -12.34 -21.61 -12.15
N ALA A 307 -12.79 -20.98 -11.04
CA ALA A 307 -12.04 -19.94 -10.35
C ALA A 307 -11.05 -20.48 -9.30
N ALA A 308 -11.08 -21.79 -9.03
CA ALA A 308 -10.23 -22.41 -8.01
C ALA A 308 -8.76 -22.60 -8.46
N ASP A 309 -8.50 -22.60 -9.78
CA ASP A 309 -7.19 -22.96 -10.35
C ASP A 309 -6.11 -21.85 -10.26
N GLY A 310 -6.43 -20.69 -9.72
CA GLY A 310 -5.51 -19.54 -9.69
C GLY A 310 -5.08 -19.06 -8.30
N ASP A 311 -5.61 -19.65 -7.24
CA ASP A 311 -5.36 -19.13 -5.88
C ASP A 311 -4.34 -20.02 -5.14
N ASP A 312 -3.29 -19.38 -4.68
CA ASP A 312 -2.10 -19.92 -4.00
C ASP A 312 -2.40 -20.33 -2.53
N ASP A 313 -3.68 -20.62 -2.20
CA ASP A 313 -4.08 -21.10 -0.86
C ASP A 313 -3.73 -22.59 -0.66
N SER A 314 -3.55 -22.99 0.59
CA SER A 314 -3.46 -24.40 0.90
C SER A 314 -4.73 -25.12 0.43
N ASP A 315 -4.60 -26.34 -0.10
CA ASP A 315 -5.76 -27.15 -0.56
C ASP A 315 -6.89 -27.22 0.47
N ALA A 316 -6.55 -27.23 1.77
CA ALA A 316 -7.51 -27.25 2.88
C ALA A 316 -8.31 -25.92 3.01
N GLU A 317 -7.65 -24.77 2.91
CA GLU A 317 -8.33 -23.45 3.01
C GLU A 317 -9.24 -23.21 1.80
N ALA A 318 -8.82 -23.65 0.62
CA ALA A 318 -9.64 -23.58 -0.60
C ALA A 318 -10.89 -24.46 -0.47
N ALA A 319 -10.76 -25.68 0.09
CA ALA A 319 -11.87 -26.58 0.33
C ALA A 319 -12.88 -26.00 1.36
N ASP A 320 -12.40 -25.42 2.46
CA ASP A 320 -13.27 -24.76 3.44
C ASP A 320 -13.99 -23.55 2.85
N THR A 321 -13.32 -22.73 2.05
CA THR A 321 -13.93 -21.58 1.37
C THR A 321 -15.02 -22.04 0.40
N ALA A 322 -14.78 -23.10 -0.38
CA ALA A 322 -15.78 -23.67 -1.29
C ALA A 322 -16.97 -24.26 -0.53
N ARG A 323 -16.73 -24.94 0.59
CA ARG A 323 -17.79 -25.48 1.47
C ARG A 323 -18.69 -24.35 2.01
N LEU A 324 -18.07 -23.27 2.49
CA LEU A 324 -18.82 -22.11 3.00
C LEU A 324 -19.57 -21.37 1.88
N ALA A 325 -18.99 -21.26 0.68
CA ALA A 325 -19.64 -20.68 -0.48
C ALA A 325 -20.89 -21.47 -0.92
N ALA A 326 -20.91 -22.77 -0.70
CA ALA A 326 -22.10 -23.62 -0.95
C ALA A 326 -23.14 -23.50 0.19
N LEU A 327 -22.72 -23.12 1.39
CA LEU A 327 -23.61 -23.02 2.58
C LEU A 327 -24.42 -21.71 2.60
N LEU A 328 -23.83 -20.60 2.09
CA LEU A 328 -24.45 -19.28 2.09
C LEU A 328 -25.03 -18.93 0.71
N PRO A 329 -26.22 -18.33 0.61
CA PRO A 329 -26.72 -17.74 -0.62
C PRO A 329 -25.85 -16.54 -1.06
N ALA A 330 -25.82 -16.26 -2.36
CA ALA A 330 -25.00 -15.20 -2.92
C ALA A 330 -25.35 -13.79 -2.41
N ASP A 331 -26.65 -13.51 -2.19
CA ASP A 331 -27.16 -12.27 -1.63
C ASP A 331 -26.73 -12.08 -0.16
N GLU A 332 -26.80 -13.14 0.66
CA GLU A 332 -26.28 -13.11 2.02
C GLU A 332 -24.76 -12.87 2.04
N THR A 333 -24.00 -13.53 1.16
CA THR A 333 -22.55 -13.34 1.05
C THR A 333 -22.20 -11.88 0.77
N GLN A 334 -22.90 -11.22 -0.16
CA GLN A 334 -22.70 -9.80 -0.50
C GLN A 334 -23.08 -8.89 0.68
N LEU A 335 -24.18 -9.19 1.37
CA LEU A 335 -24.60 -8.42 2.55
C LEU A 335 -23.57 -8.53 3.67
N LEU A 336 -23.11 -9.75 3.98
CA LEU A 336 -22.07 -9.99 4.99
C LEU A 336 -20.79 -9.24 4.65
N TYR A 337 -20.35 -9.29 3.40
CA TYR A 337 -19.18 -8.53 2.92
C TYR A 337 -19.33 -7.02 3.16
N SER A 338 -20.46 -6.44 2.76
CA SER A 338 -20.74 -5.02 2.93
C SER A 338 -20.73 -4.59 4.40
N ILE A 339 -21.36 -5.37 5.28
CA ILE A 339 -21.40 -5.07 6.72
C ILE A 339 -20.01 -5.20 7.35
N CYS A 340 -19.20 -6.20 6.95
CA CYS A 340 -17.82 -6.32 7.42
C CYS A 340 -16.97 -5.09 7.03
N LEU A 341 -17.10 -4.61 5.80
CA LEU A 341 -16.37 -3.42 5.33
C LEU A 341 -16.75 -2.16 6.13
N HIS A 342 -18.04 -1.90 6.34
CA HIS A 342 -18.52 -0.75 7.10
C HIS A 342 -18.18 -0.90 8.59
N GLY A 343 -18.41 -2.09 9.16
CA GLY A 343 -18.13 -2.39 10.55
C GLY A 343 -16.67 -2.17 10.95
N ARG A 344 -15.75 -2.33 10.02
CA ARG A 344 -14.34 -2.02 10.24
C ARG A 344 -14.10 -0.54 10.58
N GLY A 345 -14.86 0.38 9.95
CA GLY A 345 -14.83 1.81 10.31
C GLY A 345 -15.43 2.07 11.69
N ASP A 346 -16.44 1.32 12.07
CA ASP A 346 -17.15 1.47 13.36
C ASP A 346 -16.27 1.05 14.56
N LEU A 347 -15.32 0.11 14.40
CA LEU A 347 -14.46 -0.39 15.48
C LEU A 347 -13.70 0.75 16.18
N GLY A 348 -13.13 1.68 15.40
CA GLY A 348 -12.36 2.80 15.95
C GLY A 348 -13.19 3.88 16.67
N LEU A 349 -14.51 3.83 16.55
CA LEU A 349 -15.44 4.76 17.20
C LEU A 349 -15.96 4.24 18.54
N ALA A 350 -15.81 2.96 18.80
CA ALA A 350 -16.32 2.32 20.02
C ALA A 350 -15.27 2.35 21.15
N PRO A 351 -15.71 2.43 22.41
CA PRO A 351 -14.81 2.37 23.57
C PRO A 351 -14.07 1.03 23.73
N ASP A 352 -14.66 -0.07 23.23
CA ASP A 352 -14.12 -1.42 23.25
C ASP A 352 -14.28 -2.05 21.86
N GLU A 353 -13.16 -2.38 21.23
CA GLU A 353 -13.12 -2.95 19.88
C GLU A 353 -13.80 -4.33 19.80
N TYR A 354 -13.73 -5.14 20.86
CA TYR A 354 -14.37 -6.47 20.84
C TYR A 354 -15.88 -6.40 21.07
N ALA A 355 -16.34 -5.44 21.88
CA ALA A 355 -17.76 -5.14 21.97
C ALA A 355 -18.31 -4.64 20.62
N ALA A 356 -17.57 -3.78 19.93
CA ALA A 356 -17.91 -3.31 18.59
C ALA A 356 -17.93 -4.48 17.59
N LEU A 357 -16.89 -5.34 17.59
CA LEU A 357 -16.84 -6.54 16.75
C LEU A 357 -18.07 -7.43 16.99
N THR A 358 -18.41 -7.69 18.25
CA THR A 358 -19.61 -8.45 18.61
C THR A 358 -20.87 -7.83 18.00
N MET A 359 -21.03 -6.51 18.12
CA MET A 359 -22.21 -5.82 17.58
C MET A 359 -22.26 -5.86 16.05
N VAL A 360 -21.13 -5.74 15.38
CA VAL A 360 -21.04 -5.91 13.91
C VAL A 360 -21.46 -7.30 13.51
N LEU A 361 -20.96 -8.34 14.18
CA LEU A 361 -21.31 -9.74 13.88
C LEU A 361 -22.77 -10.07 14.21
N LEU A 362 -23.31 -9.56 15.32
CA LEU A 362 -24.73 -9.72 15.65
C LEU A 362 -25.64 -8.97 14.67
N ARG A 363 -25.20 -7.83 14.12
CA ARG A 363 -25.90 -7.12 13.04
C ARG A 363 -26.04 -8.00 11.80
N LEU A 364 -25.01 -8.80 11.46
CA LEU A 364 -25.06 -9.78 10.38
C LEU A 364 -26.16 -10.84 10.59
N LEU A 365 -26.37 -11.28 11.83
CA LEU A 365 -27.47 -12.21 12.17
C LEU A 365 -28.84 -11.53 12.09
N ALA A 366 -28.95 -10.27 12.56
CA ALA A 366 -30.22 -9.54 12.60
C ALA A 366 -30.75 -9.17 11.22
N PHE A 367 -29.88 -8.92 10.26
CA PHE A 367 -30.23 -8.54 8.89
C PHE A 367 -30.17 -9.70 7.89
N LYS A 368 -30.09 -10.94 8.37
CA LYS A 368 -30.15 -12.11 7.52
C LYS A 368 -31.45 -12.08 6.70
N PRO A 369 -31.39 -12.12 5.32
CA PRO A 369 -32.57 -12.20 4.51
C PRO A 369 -33.39 -13.44 4.93
N THR A 370 -34.65 -13.22 5.32
CA THR A 370 -35.55 -14.34 5.57
C THR A 370 -35.77 -15.04 4.25
N GLY A 371 -35.13 -16.19 4.06
CA GLY A 371 -35.35 -17.02 2.89
C GLY A 371 -36.86 -17.17 2.67
N SER A 372 -37.31 -17.20 1.42
CA SER A 372 -38.68 -17.36 0.97
C SER A 372 -39.27 -18.69 1.50
N GLY A 373 -39.41 -18.77 2.81
CA GLY A 373 -40.28 -19.73 3.46
C GLY A 373 -41.70 -19.30 3.16
N THR A 374 -42.37 -20.04 2.35
CA THR A 374 -43.80 -19.99 2.10
C THR A 374 -44.58 -19.70 3.40
N THR A 375 -44.87 -18.42 3.63
CA THR A 375 -45.86 -18.04 4.63
C THR A 375 -47.20 -18.45 4.05
N GLN A 376 -47.68 -19.62 4.41
CA GLN A 376 -49.09 -19.94 4.32
C GLN A 376 -49.83 -18.89 5.17
N MET A 377 -50.32 -17.85 4.50
CA MET A 377 -51.35 -17.01 5.07
C MET A 377 -52.59 -17.89 5.29
N GLY A 378 -52.72 -18.34 6.54
CA GLY A 378 -53.98 -18.89 7.02
C GLY A 378 -55.07 -17.83 6.87
N ALA A 379 -55.94 -18.01 5.90
CA ALA A 379 -57.12 -17.20 5.70
C ALA A 379 -57.99 -17.36 6.98
N ALA A 380 -58.08 -16.31 7.78
CA ALA A 380 -59.11 -16.22 8.83
C ALA A 380 -60.49 -16.12 8.17
N PRO A 381 -61.48 -16.88 8.62
CA PRO A 381 -62.83 -16.80 8.04
C PRO A 381 -63.48 -15.46 8.40
N LEU A 382 -63.98 -14.78 7.38
CA LEU A 382 -64.81 -13.60 7.54
C LEU A 382 -66.08 -13.94 8.34
N ALA A 383 -66.23 -13.34 9.50
CA ALA A 383 -67.49 -13.39 10.23
C ALA A 383 -68.57 -12.57 9.53
N GLU A 384 -69.57 -13.21 8.97
CA GLU A 384 -70.82 -12.59 8.51
C GLU A 384 -71.52 -11.90 9.69
N LYS A 385 -71.66 -10.56 9.61
CA LYS A 385 -72.61 -9.83 10.43
C LYS A 385 -73.96 -9.94 9.75
N LYS A 386 -74.89 -10.69 10.36
CA LYS A 386 -76.34 -10.58 10.09
C LYS A 386 -76.87 -9.32 10.73
N LEU A 387 -77.74 -8.66 9.96
CA LEU A 387 -78.62 -7.57 10.32
C LEU A 387 -79.44 -7.85 11.58
#